data_1b98e623af1bae99a12e5b5cba8a10db
#
_entry.id   1b98e623af1bae99a12e5b5cba8a10db
#
_cell.length_a   1.000
_cell.length_b   1.000
_cell.length_c   1.000
_cell.angle_alpha   90.00
_cell.angle_beta   90.00
_cell.angle_gamma   90.00
#
_symmetry.space_group_name_H-M   'P 1'
#
loop_
_entity.id
_entity.type
_entity.pdbx_description
1 polymer ?
#
loop_
_entity_poly.entity_id
_entity_poly.type
_entity_poly.pdbx_seq_one_letter_code
_entity_poly.pdbx_strand_id
1 'polypeptide(L)'
;SIVDDDTFGYLSQGYLYSESENKRFGGWIVINKSTGEWLVTDTPAEDEEYKNIAINKAKDNISALDEDKPFRRCFRDIEETFRKVPTGNRVLGIVCSFCPYKFTCWGKDKLQYLPQQQSKGKSPKWVYYTELNNPREISEDTQ
;
A
#
# COMPACT_ATOMS: atom_id res chain seq x y z
N SER A 1 14.81 3.84 -5.77
CA SER A 1 15.01 5.00 -4.86
C SER A 1 13.71 5.27 -4.12
N ILE A 2 13.75 5.93 -2.96
CA ILE A 2 12.53 6.30 -2.21
C ILE A 2 11.64 7.24 -3.05
N VAL A 3 12.25 8.01 -3.95
CA VAL A 3 11.53 8.93 -4.84
C VAL A 3 10.70 8.20 -5.89
N ASP A 4 11.18 7.07 -6.38
CA ASP A 4 10.51 6.31 -7.43
C ASP A 4 9.39 5.42 -6.91
N ASP A 5 9.45 5.04 -5.64
CA ASP A 5 8.46 4.15 -4.99
C ASP A 5 8.25 4.53 -3.53
N ASP A 6 7.58 5.66 -3.29
CA ASP A 6 7.20 6.11 -1.94
C ASP A 6 5.91 5.42 -1.47
N THR A 7 5.85 4.11 -1.60
CA THR A 7 4.67 3.29 -1.26
C THR A 7 4.18 3.53 0.18
N PHE A 8 5.10 3.82 1.10
CA PHE A 8 4.77 4.09 2.50
C PHE A 8 4.61 5.57 2.82
N GLY A 9 4.83 6.46 1.85
CA GLY A 9 4.64 7.90 2.02
C GLY A 9 5.70 8.58 2.88
N TYR A 10 6.93 8.05 2.95
CA TYR A 10 8.01 8.64 3.77
C TYR A 10 8.37 10.05 3.32
N LEU A 11 8.43 10.30 2.01
CA LEU A 11 8.65 11.63 1.46
C LEU A 11 7.49 12.57 1.82
N SER A 12 6.27 12.14 1.55
CA SER A 12 5.07 12.91 1.87
C SER A 12 5.02 13.24 3.36
N GLN A 13 5.35 12.29 4.23
CA GLN A 13 5.40 12.49 5.68
C GLN A 13 6.48 13.50 6.08
N GLY A 14 7.68 13.41 5.50
CA GLY A 14 8.76 14.36 5.75
C GLY A 14 8.38 15.80 5.35
N TYR A 15 7.77 15.99 4.20
CA TYR A 15 7.29 17.30 3.76
C TYR A 15 6.16 17.85 4.64
N LEU A 16 5.21 17.01 5.06
CA LEU A 16 4.13 17.44 5.95
C LEU A 16 4.66 17.88 7.31
N TYR A 17 5.62 17.15 7.88
CA TYR A 17 6.26 17.56 9.14
C TYR A 17 7.07 18.85 8.98
N SER A 18 7.81 19.01 7.89
CA SER A 18 8.57 20.22 7.64
C SER A 18 7.66 21.44 7.47
N GLU A 19 6.54 21.27 6.81
CA GLU A 19 5.53 22.33 6.63
C GLU A 19 4.91 22.72 7.97
N SER A 20 4.53 21.76 8.81
CA SER A 20 3.93 22.02 10.13
C SER A 20 4.88 22.78 11.06
N GLU A 21 6.18 22.55 10.96
CA GLU A 21 7.22 23.21 11.76
C GLU A 21 7.79 24.47 11.09
N ASN A 22 7.33 24.82 9.89
CA ASN A 22 7.88 25.89 9.06
C ASN A 22 9.41 25.79 8.92
N LYS A 23 9.89 24.56 8.65
CA LYS A 23 11.31 24.22 8.50
C LYS A 23 11.53 23.44 7.21
N ARG A 24 12.76 23.50 6.71
CA ARG A 24 13.17 22.66 5.59
C ARG A 24 13.28 21.19 6.04
N PHE A 25 12.78 20.27 5.21
CA PHE A 25 13.02 18.85 5.42
C PHE A 25 14.49 18.52 5.12
N GLY A 26 15.25 18.05 6.12
CA GLY A 26 16.71 17.85 6.01
C GLY A 26 17.13 16.47 5.52
N GLY A 27 16.26 15.46 5.54
CA GLY A 27 16.58 14.09 5.16
C GLY A 27 16.14 13.05 6.19
N TRP A 28 16.70 11.85 6.09
CA TRP A 28 16.41 10.74 7.01
C TRP A 28 17.65 10.25 7.74
N ILE A 29 17.45 9.78 8.94
CA ILE A 29 18.39 8.92 9.63
C ILE A 29 17.84 7.49 9.54
N VAL A 30 18.59 6.62 8.86
CA VAL A 30 18.22 5.21 8.66
C VAL A 30 19.12 4.34 9.53
N ILE A 31 18.53 3.45 10.32
CA ILE A 31 19.27 2.57 11.20
C ILE A 31 19.06 1.11 10.74
N ASN A 32 20.14 0.43 10.47
CA ASN A 32 20.12 -1.00 10.22
C ASN A 32 19.97 -1.73 11.56
N LYS A 33 18.81 -2.31 11.79
CA LYS A 33 18.51 -2.98 13.08
C LYS A 33 19.36 -4.22 13.35
N SER A 34 19.95 -4.83 12.32
CA SER A 34 20.76 -6.03 12.46
C SER A 34 22.22 -5.72 12.78
N THR A 35 22.78 -4.63 12.26
CA THR A 35 24.18 -4.26 12.42
C THR A 35 24.42 -3.09 13.36
N GLY A 36 23.37 -2.31 13.67
CA GLY A 36 23.48 -1.07 14.42
C GLY A 36 24.06 0.10 13.61
N GLU A 37 24.39 -0.12 12.34
CA GLU A 37 24.88 0.94 11.45
C GLU A 37 23.78 1.93 11.14
N TRP A 38 24.15 3.17 11.02
CA TRP A 38 23.23 4.25 10.66
C TRP A 38 23.78 5.07 9.49
N LEU A 39 22.87 5.56 8.69
CA LEU A 39 23.12 6.36 7.51
C LEU A 39 22.27 7.63 7.61
N VAL A 40 22.88 8.76 7.36
CA VAL A 40 22.16 10.01 7.12
C VAL A 40 22.04 10.19 5.62
N THR A 41 20.81 10.37 5.13
CA THR A 41 20.55 10.64 3.72
C THR A 41 20.08 12.07 3.58
N ASP A 42 20.58 12.77 2.58
CA ASP A 42 20.03 14.08 2.20
C ASP A 42 18.64 13.87 1.56
N THR A 43 17.82 14.91 1.63
CA THR A 43 16.64 14.97 0.78
C THR A 43 17.06 15.02 -0.68
N PRO A 44 16.30 14.41 -1.58
CA PRO A 44 16.32 14.81 -2.98
C PRO A 44 16.15 16.35 -3.01
N ALA A 45 16.81 17.02 -3.95
CA ALA A 45 16.68 18.46 -4.15
C ALA A 45 15.20 18.84 -4.00
N GLU A 46 14.90 19.92 -3.25
CA GLU A 46 13.51 20.28 -2.93
C GLU A 46 12.67 20.25 -4.19
N ASP A 47 11.87 19.20 -4.31
CA ASP A 47 10.87 19.07 -5.34
C ASP A 47 9.62 19.77 -4.82
N GLU A 48 9.55 21.07 -5.06
CA GLU A 48 8.42 21.92 -4.65
C GLU A 48 7.10 21.40 -5.26
N GLU A 49 7.14 20.79 -6.44
CA GLU A 49 5.96 20.20 -7.06
C GLU A 49 5.47 19.00 -6.24
N TYR A 50 6.36 18.07 -5.89
CA TYR A 50 6.00 16.91 -5.08
C TYR A 50 5.53 17.31 -3.67
N LYS A 51 6.21 18.30 -3.05
CA LYS A 51 5.81 18.85 -1.76
C LYS A 51 4.39 19.41 -1.81
N ASN A 52 4.08 20.23 -2.81
CA ASN A 52 2.75 20.81 -2.99
C ASN A 52 1.69 19.74 -3.24
N ILE A 53 1.99 18.71 -4.03
CA ILE A 53 1.09 17.56 -4.23
C ILE A 53 0.79 16.87 -2.90
N ALA A 54 1.82 16.60 -2.08
CA ALA A 54 1.66 15.95 -0.77
C ALA A 54 0.79 16.78 0.18
N ILE A 55 1.05 18.09 0.27
CA ILE A 55 0.31 19.02 1.13
C ILE A 55 -1.15 19.13 0.67
N ASN A 56 -1.38 19.33 -0.62
CA ASN A 56 -2.74 19.45 -1.16
C ASN A 56 -3.54 18.16 -0.96
N LYS A 57 -2.92 16.99 -1.17
CA LYS A 57 -3.55 15.70 -0.91
C LYS A 57 -3.94 15.54 0.57
N ALA A 58 -3.12 16.01 1.50
CA ALA A 58 -3.43 15.97 2.92
C ALA A 58 -4.61 16.91 3.24
N LYS A 59 -4.62 18.13 2.72
CA LYS A 59 -5.71 19.10 2.87
C LYS A 59 -7.03 18.55 2.30
N ASP A 60 -6.99 17.96 1.11
CA ASP A 60 -8.16 17.35 0.47
C ASP A 60 -8.72 16.19 1.31
N ASN A 61 -7.85 15.37 1.91
CA ASN A 61 -8.27 14.28 2.78
C ASN A 61 -8.93 14.80 4.07
N ILE A 62 -8.39 15.86 4.68
CA ILE A 62 -8.97 16.50 5.86
C ILE A 62 -10.34 17.09 5.51
N SER A 63 -10.42 17.87 4.43
CA SER A 63 -11.69 18.44 3.97
C SER A 63 -12.75 17.36 3.67
N ALA A 64 -12.33 16.23 3.09
CA ALA A 64 -13.23 15.11 2.84
C ALA A 64 -13.77 14.46 4.12
N LEU A 65 -12.98 14.42 5.19
CA LEU A 65 -13.42 13.96 6.51
C LEU A 65 -14.38 14.95 7.16
N ASP A 66 -14.07 16.25 7.12
CA ASP A 66 -14.90 17.30 7.70
C ASP A 66 -16.26 17.43 6.99
N GLU A 67 -16.30 17.14 5.69
CA GLU A 67 -17.50 17.21 4.86
C GLU A 67 -18.23 15.86 4.73
N ASP A 68 -17.80 14.82 5.46
CA ASP A 68 -18.33 13.44 5.42
C ASP A 68 -18.44 12.87 3.99
N LYS A 69 -17.45 13.20 3.15
CA LYS A 69 -17.37 12.71 1.78
C LYS A 69 -16.99 11.22 1.74
N PRO A 70 -17.49 10.45 0.75
CA PRO A 70 -17.10 9.05 0.63
C PRO A 70 -15.60 8.89 0.43
N PHE A 71 -15.02 7.92 1.13
CA PHE A 71 -13.59 7.62 1.04
C PHE A 71 -13.16 7.26 -0.38
N ARG A 72 -12.08 7.89 -0.86
CA ARG A 72 -11.39 7.45 -2.07
C ARG A 72 -10.45 6.31 -1.70
N ARG A 73 -10.43 5.27 -2.53
CA ARG A 73 -9.47 4.19 -2.38
C ARG A 73 -8.05 4.72 -2.62
N CYS A 74 -7.14 4.48 -1.67
CA CYS A 74 -5.75 4.90 -1.79
C CYS A 74 -4.99 4.09 -2.84
N PHE A 75 -5.35 2.82 -3.00
CA PHE A 75 -4.69 1.89 -3.90
C PHE A 75 -5.73 1.10 -4.69
N ARG A 76 -5.33 0.64 -5.87
CA ARG A 76 -6.11 -0.29 -6.67
C ARG A 76 -5.81 -1.72 -6.24
N ASP A 77 -6.71 -2.64 -6.57
CA ASP A 77 -6.42 -4.06 -6.56
C ASP A 77 -5.39 -4.40 -7.64
N ILE A 78 -4.78 -5.55 -7.51
CA ILE A 78 -3.76 -6.03 -8.43
C ILE A 78 -4.25 -7.30 -9.12
N GLU A 79 -3.76 -7.53 -10.32
CA GLU A 79 -4.02 -8.77 -11.05
C GLU A 79 -3.32 -9.94 -10.36
N GLU A 80 -4.05 -11.02 -10.10
CA GLU A 80 -3.44 -12.23 -9.60
C GLU A 80 -2.63 -12.89 -10.69
N THR A 81 -1.39 -13.28 -10.39
CA THR A 81 -0.55 -14.04 -11.30
C THR A 81 -0.14 -15.38 -10.69
N PHE A 82 -0.09 -16.42 -11.52
CA PHE A 82 0.51 -17.69 -11.16
C PHE A 82 1.63 -18.03 -12.15
N ARG A 83 2.85 -18.27 -11.65
CA ARG A 83 4.06 -18.45 -12.49
C ARG A 83 4.24 -17.35 -13.53
N LYS A 84 3.98 -16.09 -13.12
CA LYS A 84 4.04 -14.88 -13.95
C LYS A 84 2.96 -14.80 -15.06
N VAL A 85 2.00 -15.71 -15.07
CA VAL A 85 0.86 -15.68 -15.99
C VAL A 85 -0.36 -15.13 -15.26
N PRO A 86 -1.06 -14.13 -15.81
CA PRO A 86 -2.31 -13.63 -15.26
C PRO A 86 -3.35 -14.75 -15.14
N THR A 87 -4.08 -14.75 -14.03
CA THR A 87 -5.14 -15.75 -13.78
C THR A 87 -6.51 -15.24 -14.16
N GLY A 88 -6.63 -13.94 -14.44
CA GLY A 88 -7.91 -13.27 -14.64
C GLY A 88 -8.65 -12.92 -13.34
N ASN A 89 -8.10 -13.25 -12.18
CA ASN A 89 -8.62 -12.86 -10.89
C ASN A 89 -7.94 -11.58 -10.41
N ARG A 90 -8.60 -10.86 -9.49
CA ARG A 90 -8.02 -9.67 -8.86
C ARG A 90 -7.97 -9.82 -7.35
N VAL A 91 -6.88 -9.34 -6.75
CA VAL A 91 -6.63 -9.48 -5.31
C VAL A 91 -6.22 -8.13 -4.71
N LEU A 92 -6.41 -7.98 -3.40
CA LEU A 92 -5.87 -6.83 -2.69
C LEU A 92 -4.34 -6.87 -2.69
N GLY A 93 -3.74 -5.73 -3.02
CA GLY A 93 -2.31 -5.53 -2.81
C GLY A 93 -1.96 -5.63 -1.31
N ILE A 94 -0.66 -5.83 -1.02
CA ILE A 94 -0.17 -6.07 0.34
C ILE A 94 -0.59 -4.98 1.33
N VAL A 95 -0.51 -3.71 0.92
CA VAL A 95 -0.87 -2.55 1.76
C VAL A 95 -2.35 -2.61 2.14
N CYS A 96 -3.24 -2.87 1.18
CA CYS A 96 -4.67 -3.00 1.43
C CYS A 96 -5.01 -4.24 2.26
N SER A 97 -4.26 -5.33 2.11
CA SER A 97 -4.49 -6.57 2.88
C SER A 97 -4.31 -6.36 4.40
N PHE A 98 -3.38 -5.50 4.79
CA PHE A 98 -3.14 -5.14 6.19
C PHE A 98 -3.94 -3.93 6.67
N CYS A 99 -4.62 -3.20 5.77
CA CYS A 99 -5.38 -2.02 6.12
C CYS A 99 -6.61 -2.39 6.98
N PRO A 100 -6.82 -1.75 8.15
CA PRO A 100 -8.01 -1.99 8.98
C PRO A 100 -9.31 -1.58 8.28
N TYR A 101 -9.24 -0.61 7.36
CA TYR A 101 -10.39 -0.09 6.61
C TYR A 101 -10.71 -0.86 5.33
N LYS A 102 -10.04 -1.99 5.04
CA LYS A 102 -10.26 -2.74 3.80
C LYS A 102 -11.71 -3.11 3.55
N PHE A 103 -12.44 -3.50 4.59
CA PHE A 103 -13.86 -3.88 4.46
C PHE A 103 -14.78 -2.68 4.19
N THR A 104 -14.44 -1.51 4.72
CA THR A 104 -15.16 -0.27 4.42
C THR A 104 -14.88 0.18 2.99
N CYS A 105 -13.61 0.15 2.56
CA CYS A 105 -13.22 0.59 1.22
C CYS A 105 -13.72 -0.31 0.10
N TRP A 106 -13.74 -1.63 0.34
CA TRP A 106 -14.00 -2.62 -0.72
C TRP A 106 -15.39 -3.28 -0.61
N GLY A 107 -16.04 -3.13 0.54
CA GLY A 107 -17.29 -3.83 0.89
C GLY A 107 -17.00 -5.23 1.42
N LYS A 108 -17.50 -5.49 2.63
CA LYS A 108 -17.27 -6.78 3.32
C LYS A 108 -17.74 -7.97 2.49
N ASP A 109 -18.90 -7.83 1.84
CA ASP A 109 -19.53 -8.90 1.07
C ASP A 109 -18.87 -9.12 -0.32
N LYS A 110 -18.01 -8.20 -0.74
CA LYS A 110 -17.27 -8.27 -2.02
C LYS A 110 -15.89 -8.88 -1.87
N LEU A 111 -15.35 -8.96 -0.66
CA LEU A 111 -14.03 -9.52 -0.40
C LEU A 111 -14.16 -10.98 -0.01
N GLN A 112 -13.49 -11.85 -0.76
CA GLN A 112 -13.41 -13.27 -0.46
C GLN A 112 -11.99 -13.61 0.02
N TYR A 113 -11.85 -14.15 1.22
CA TYR A 113 -10.57 -14.55 1.78
C TYR A 113 -10.32 -16.02 1.48
N LEU A 114 -9.48 -16.29 0.48
CA LEU A 114 -9.25 -17.62 -0.06
C LEU A 114 -7.75 -17.89 -0.24
N PRO A 115 -7.34 -19.17 -0.26
CA PRO A 115 -5.97 -19.54 -0.53
C PRO A 115 -5.60 -19.26 -1.99
N GLN A 116 -4.48 -18.58 -2.19
CA GLN A 116 -3.89 -18.37 -3.50
C GLN A 116 -3.18 -19.64 -3.97
N GLN A 117 -3.24 -19.91 -5.27
CA GLN A 117 -2.53 -21.05 -5.84
C GLN A 117 -1.01 -20.92 -5.60
N GLN A 118 -0.42 -21.98 -5.10
CA GLN A 118 1.01 -22.09 -4.86
C GLN A 118 1.62 -23.21 -5.70
N SER A 119 2.93 -23.17 -5.90
CA SER A 119 3.66 -24.29 -6.49
C SER A 119 3.59 -25.50 -5.54
N LYS A 120 3.57 -26.71 -6.10
CA LYS A 120 3.52 -27.96 -5.34
C LYS A 120 4.56 -27.96 -4.19
N GLY A 121 4.10 -28.33 -3.00
CA GLY A 121 4.96 -28.39 -1.79
C GLY A 121 5.11 -27.08 -1.01
N LYS A 122 4.41 -26.00 -1.38
CA LYS A 122 4.35 -24.77 -0.60
C LYS A 122 3.00 -24.61 0.07
N SER A 123 3.01 -24.17 1.31
CA SER A 123 1.79 -23.80 2.02
C SER A 123 1.04 -22.71 1.27
N PRO A 124 -0.30 -22.78 1.17
CA PRO A 124 -1.09 -21.78 0.49
C PRO A 124 -0.98 -20.43 1.18
N LYS A 125 -0.80 -19.37 0.40
CA LYS A 125 -0.86 -18.00 0.87
C LYS A 125 -2.31 -17.52 0.79
N TRP A 126 -2.89 -17.07 1.89
CA TRP A 126 -4.24 -16.54 1.93
C TRP A 126 -4.27 -15.09 1.50
N VAL A 127 -5.18 -14.73 0.60
CA VAL A 127 -5.34 -13.38 0.05
C VAL A 127 -6.81 -12.99 -0.01
N TYR A 128 -7.08 -11.70 -0.08
CA TYR A 128 -8.42 -11.18 -0.31
C TYR A 128 -8.64 -10.97 -1.80
N TYR A 129 -9.58 -11.72 -2.37
CA TYR A 129 -10.03 -11.54 -3.75
C TYR A 129 -11.06 -10.41 -3.81
N THR A 130 -10.90 -9.51 -4.77
CA THR A 130 -11.88 -8.47 -5.13
C THR A 130 -12.73 -8.90 -6.31
N GLU A 131 -12.16 -9.72 -7.21
CA GLU A 131 -12.85 -10.37 -8.33
C GLU A 131 -12.32 -11.79 -8.49
N LEU A 132 -13.23 -12.74 -8.55
CA LEU A 132 -12.92 -14.15 -8.75
C LEU A 132 -13.60 -14.64 -10.04
N ASN A 133 -12.97 -14.35 -11.18
CA ASN A 133 -13.49 -14.72 -12.50
C ASN A 133 -13.20 -16.18 -12.86
N ASN A 134 -12.12 -16.73 -12.32
CA ASN A 134 -11.71 -18.11 -12.48
C ASN A 134 -11.60 -18.78 -11.11
N PRO A 135 -12.73 -19.22 -10.50
CA PRO A 135 -12.69 -19.96 -9.25
C PRO A 135 -11.95 -21.28 -9.50
N ARG A 136 -10.98 -21.57 -8.65
CA ARG A 136 -10.22 -22.82 -8.71
C ARG A 136 -10.83 -23.79 -7.73
N GLU A 137 -10.93 -25.05 -8.15
CA GLU A 137 -11.17 -26.14 -7.24
C GLU A 137 -10.04 -26.17 -6.22
N ILE A 138 -10.35 -25.84 -4.97
CA ILE A 138 -9.45 -26.04 -3.84
C ILE A 138 -9.49 -27.56 -3.63
N SER A 139 -8.44 -28.26 -4.06
CA SER A 139 -8.31 -29.68 -3.72
C SER A 139 -8.31 -29.81 -2.21
N GLU A 140 -9.19 -30.63 -1.67
CA GLU A 140 -9.35 -30.89 -0.22
C GLU A 140 -8.11 -31.54 0.43
N ASP A 141 -7.06 -31.77 -0.34
CA ASP A 141 -5.80 -32.39 0.11
C ASP A 141 -4.88 -31.47 0.92
N THR A 142 -5.42 -30.37 1.49
CA THR A 142 -4.61 -29.42 2.28
C THR A 142 -5.17 -29.29 3.71
N GLN A 143 -5.41 -30.41 4.37
CA GLN A 143 -5.52 -30.46 5.84
C GLN A 143 -4.21 -30.90 6.48
#